data_1e44646b2d57e1a9f5c70e3bcf7afb5a
#
_entry.id   1e44646b2d57e1a9f5c70e3bcf7afb5a
#
_cell.length_a   1.000
_cell.length_b   1.000
_cell.length_c   1.000
_cell.angle_alpha   90.00
_cell.angle_beta   90.00
_cell.angle_gamma   90.00
#
_symmetry.space_group_name_H-M   'P 1'
#
loop_
_entity.id
_entity.type
_entity.pdbx_description
1 polymer ?
#
loop_
_entity_poly.entity_id
_entity_poly.type
_entity_poly.pdbx_seq_one_letter_code
_entity_poly.pdbx_strand_id
1 'polypeptide(L)'
;MREALERGERAALVTVTGLEGSPPSSEGMALGVVASGARFGSLGCDGFDESGEHDAMRALREGVRLERSYDWDETARIRVEVRPFAPGETVPGSTARPELVVIGTGPVARALARIGKVLGFSIRVVSVGPSDAPDPDENVVVRSAAELTRLRLGTESYVVIAGHDREFSQAALRILLLSDAPYLGMMGSRRHTGGLLDELRVAGISDHALARVHTPVGLDIGAPTPEEIALAAIAHVVAVRRGRNGSPLA
;
A
#
# COMPACT_ATOMS: atom_id res chain seq x y z
N MET A 1 -14.13 -0.75 -5.68
CA MET A 1 -14.55 -1.20 -7.04
C MET A 1 -14.55 -2.73 -7.16
N ARG A 2 -13.46 -3.47 -6.87
CA ARG A 2 -13.42 -4.96 -6.96
C ARG A 2 -14.55 -5.60 -6.13
N GLU A 3 -14.67 -5.26 -4.85
CA GLU A 3 -15.72 -5.78 -3.97
C GLU A 3 -17.14 -5.51 -4.50
N ALA A 4 -17.35 -4.37 -5.19
CA ALA A 4 -18.62 -4.06 -5.81
C ALA A 4 -18.90 -4.99 -6.99
N LEU A 5 -17.89 -5.26 -7.84
CA LEU A 5 -17.99 -6.23 -8.94
C LEU A 5 -18.26 -7.66 -8.43
N GLU A 6 -17.61 -8.06 -7.33
CA GLU A 6 -17.82 -9.36 -6.67
C GLU A 6 -19.25 -9.48 -6.07
N ARG A 7 -19.82 -8.36 -5.59
CA ARG A 7 -21.22 -8.30 -5.12
C ARG A 7 -22.25 -8.22 -6.24
N GLY A 8 -21.83 -8.27 -7.50
CA GLY A 8 -22.73 -8.25 -8.65
C GLY A 8 -23.08 -6.84 -9.15
N GLU A 9 -22.38 -5.80 -8.70
CA GLU A 9 -22.54 -4.45 -9.22
C GLU A 9 -21.69 -4.26 -10.51
N ARG A 10 -22.12 -3.33 -11.39
CA ARG A 10 -21.29 -2.85 -12.49
C ARG A 10 -20.42 -1.70 -12.03
N ALA A 11 -19.21 -1.56 -12.59
CA ALA A 11 -18.32 -0.46 -12.29
C ALA A 11 -17.59 0.01 -13.56
N ALA A 12 -17.07 1.23 -13.56
CA ALA A 12 -16.17 1.73 -14.59
C ALA A 12 -14.88 2.25 -13.97
N LEU A 13 -13.78 2.09 -14.71
CA LEU A 13 -12.48 2.64 -14.36
C LEU A 13 -12.12 3.71 -15.38
N VAL A 14 -11.79 4.90 -14.87
CA VAL A 14 -11.21 6.00 -15.64
C VAL A 14 -9.72 6.02 -15.34
N THR A 15 -8.87 5.91 -16.34
CA THR A 15 -7.41 5.88 -16.15
C THR A 15 -6.76 6.97 -16.96
N VAL A 16 -5.86 7.74 -16.37
CA VAL A 16 -5.04 8.73 -17.06
C VAL A 16 -4.01 8.01 -17.93
N THR A 17 -4.09 8.22 -19.25
CA THR A 17 -3.25 7.57 -20.27
C THR A 17 -2.22 8.50 -20.89
N GLY A 18 -2.29 9.80 -20.58
CA GLY A 18 -1.31 10.78 -21.05
C GLY A 18 -1.58 12.18 -20.50
N LEU A 19 -0.56 13.01 -20.54
CA LEU A 19 -0.57 14.38 -20.05
C LEU A 19 -0.07 15.32 -21.17
N GLU A 20 -0.63 16.52 -21.22
CA GLU A 20 -0.12 17.65 -21.98
C GLU A 20 0.01 18.83 -21.03
N GLY A 21 1.13 19.59 -21.11
CA GLY A 21 1.46 20.63 -20.17
C GLY A 21 1.77 20.09 -18.77
N SER A 22 1.32 20.80 -17.73
CA SER A 22 1.57 20.44 -16.32
C SER A 22 0.26 20.42 -15.52
N PRO A 23 -0.71 19.57 -15.86
CA PRO A 23 -1.94 19.43 -15.09
C PRO A 23 -1.65 18.81 -13.72
N PRO A 24 -2.50 19.02 -12.70
CA PRO A 24 -2.37 18.42 -11.37
C PRO A 24 -2.74 16.92 -11.40
N SER A 25 -2.03 16.14 -12.20
CA SER A 25 -2.29 14.71 -12.43
C SER A 25 -1.01 13.96 -12.78
N SER A 26 -1.08 12.64 -12.86
CA SER A 26 0.00 11.78 -13.32
C SER A 26 -0.54 10.61 -14.14
N GLU A 27 0.23 10.13 -15.12
CA GLU A 27 -0.13 8.92 -15.85
C GLU A 27 -0.33 7.74 -14.91
N GLY A 28 -1.36 6.95 -15.19
CA GLY A 28 -1.75 5.81 -14.36
C GLY A 28 -2.61 6.18 -13.15
N MET A 29 -2.87 7.46 -12.85
CA MET A 29 -3.91 7.83 -11.88
C MET A 29 -5.27 7.33 -12.37
N ALA A 30 -6.09 6.88 -11.41
CA ALA A 30 -7.35 6.25 -11.78
C ALA A 30 -8.47 6.57 -10.79
N LEU A 31 -9.68 6.71 -11.35
CA LEU A 31 -10.94 6.88 -10.64
C LEU A 31 -11.85 5.69 -10.96
N GLY A 32 -12.19 4.90 -9.95
CA GLY A 32 -13.21 3.85 -10.03
C GLY A 32 -14.58 4.40 -9.65
N VAL A 33 -15.58 4.14 -10.48
CA VAL A 33 -16.98 4.55 -10.25
C VAL A 33 -17.88 3.32 -10.31
N VAL A 34 -18.69 3.10 -9.28
CA VAL A 34 -19.65 2.00 -9.22
C VAL A 34 -21.04 2.51 -9.67
N ALA A 35 -21.84 1.63 -10.24
CA ALA A 35 -23.18 1.99 -10.73
C ALA A 35 -24.08 2.58 -9.62
N SER A 36 -23.83 2.27 -8.35
CA SER A 36 -24.50 2.88 -7.17
C SER A 36 -24.02 4.31 -6.86
N GLY A 37 -23.02 4.85 -7.58
CA GLY A 37 -22.49 6.19 -7.39
C GLY A 37 -21.26 6.27 -6.45
N ALA A 38 -20.81 5.16 -5.88
CA ALA A 38 -19.61 5.17 -5.05
C ALA A 38 -18.34 5.38 -5.90
N ARG A 39 -17.42 6.22 -5.40
CA ARG A 39 -16.15 6.57 -6.07
C ARG A 39 -14.95 6.09 -5.26
N PHE A 40 -13.85 5.75 -5.97
CA PHE A 40 -12.59 5.28 -5.38
C PHE A 40 -11.41 5.80 -6.20
N GLY A 41 -10.45 6.41 -5.55
CA GLY A 41 -9.29 7.02 -6.21
C GLY A 41 -9.56 8.45 -6.67
N SER A 42 -8.67 8.98 -7.51
CA SER A 42 -8.75 10.34 -8.07
C SER A 42 -7.93 10.44 -9.34
N LEU A 43 -8.29 11.39 -10.20
CA LEU A 43 -7.55 11.77 -11.41
C LEU A 43 -6.62 12.97 -11.18
N GLY A 44 -6.59 13.50 -9.93
CA GLY A 44 -5.65 14.57 -9.53
C GLY A 44 -6.31 15.83 -8.99
N CYS A 45 -7.54 16.14 -9.39
CA CYS A 45 -8.32 17.25 -8.82
C CYS A 45 -9.83 16.99 -8.97
N ASP A 46 -10.62 17.74 -8.21
CA ASP A 46 -12.08 17.58 -8.19
C ASP A 46 -12.72 17.75 -9.58
N GLY A 47 -12.27 18.71 -10.38
CA GLY A 47 -12.81 18.95 -11.73
C GLY A 47 -12.58 17.76 -12.69
N PHE A 48 -11.42 17.12 -12.60
CA PHE A 48 -11.16 15.90 -13.36
C PHE A 48 -11.98 14.71 -12.84
N ASP A 49 -12.14 14.61 -11.52
CA ASP A 49 -12.91 13.54 -10.89
C ASP A 49 -14.41 13.66 -11.24
N GLU A 50 -14.97 14.86 -11.27
CA GLU A 50 -16.37 15.10 -11.70
C GLU A 50 -16.57 14.75 -13.19
N SER A 51 -15.64 15.16 -14.06
CA SER A 51 -15.67 14.82 -15.48
C SER A 51 -15.55 13.30 -15.70
N GLY A 52 -14.64 12.67 -14.95
CA GLY A 52 -14.42 11.24 -14.97
C GLY A 52 -15.63 10.44 -14.49
N GLU A 53 -16.29 10.89 -13.41
CA GLU A 53 -17.52 10.28 -12.92
C GLU A 53 -18.65 10.35 -13.97
N HIS A 54 -18.83 11.52 -14.59
CA HIS A 54 -19.85 11.71 -15.63
C HIS A 54 -19.64 10.72 -16.81
N ASP A 55 -18.41 10.63 -17.32
CA ASP A 55 -18.08 9.73 -18.42
C ASP A 55 -18.09 8.26 -17.99
N ALA A 56 -17.72 7.93 -16.76
CA ALA A 56 -17.87 6.58 -16.20
C ALA A 56 -19.32 6.14 -16.15
N MET A 57 -20.22 6.98 -15.65
CA MET A 57 -21.66 6.69 -15.61
C MET A 57 -22.26 6.57 -17.02
N ARG A 58 -21.75 7.33 -17.97
CA ARG A 58 -22.13 7.19 -19.38
C ARG A 58 -21.65 5.84 -19.96
N ALA A 59 -20.37 5.48 -19.75
CA ALA A 59 -19.81 4.20 -20.16
C ALA A 59 -20.58 3.00 -19.57
N LEU A 60 -21.02 3.11 -18.32
CA LEU A 60 -21.85 2.09 -17.67
C LEU A 60 -23.25 1.96 -18.29
N ARG A 61 -23.88 3.08 -18.68
CA ARG A 61 -25.19 3.04 -19.35
C ARG A 61 -25.11 2.45 -20.76
N GLU A 62 -24.13 2.90 -21.52
CA GLU A 62 -23.96 2.53 -22.93
C GLU A 62 -23.22 1.19 -23.12
N GLY A 63 -22.51 0.71 -22.10
CA GLY A 63 -21.71 -0.52 -22.16
C GLY A 63 -20.49 -0.40 -23.05
N VAL A 64 -19.97 0.83 -23.30
CA VAL A 64 -18.88 1.11 -24.23
C VAL A 64 -17.67 1.72 -23.57
N ARG A 65 -16.49 1.42 -24.10
CA ARG A 65 -15.24 2.08 -23.73
C ARG A 65 -15.19 3.47 -24.37
N LEU A 66 -14.70 4.46 -23.62
CA LEU A 66 -14.56 5.84 -24.10
C LEU A 66 -13.09 6.28 -23.96
N GLU A 67 -12.65 7.13 -24.88
CA GLU A 67 -11.42 7.93 -24.76
C GLU A 67 -11.84 9.39 -24.64
N ARG A 68 -11.24 10.12 -23.70
CA ARG A 68 -11.60 11.51 -23.38
C ARG A 68 -10.36 12.34 -23.11
N SER A 69 -10.51 13.66 -23.23
CA SER A 69 -9.55 14.63 -22.76
C SER A 69 -10.25 15.62 -21.83
N TYR A 70 -9.64 15.93 -20.72
CA TYR A 70 -10.13 16.92 -19.76
C TYR A 70 -9.11 18.04 -19.67
N ASP A 71 -9.53 19.28 -19.97
CA ASP A 71 -8.68 20.46 -19.93
C ASP A 71 -8.56 20.95 -18.48
N TRP A 72 -7.33 21.27 -18.08
CA TRP A 72 -7.04 21.98 -16.83
C TRP A 72 -7.08 23.48 -17.05
N ASP A 73 -6.39 23.93 -18.12
CA ASP A 73 -6.35 25.29 -18.61
C ASP A 73 -6.11 25.30 -20.15
N GLU A 74 -5.78 26.47 -20.72
CA GLU A 74 -5.53 26.60 -22.16
C GLU A 74 -4.33 25.79 -22.66
N THR A 75 -3.40 25.39 -21.76
CA THR A 75 -2.11 24.77 -22.09
C THR A 75 -1.93 23.37 -21.51
N ALA A 76 -2.79 22.97 -20.59
CA ALA A 76 -2.64 21.71 -19.86
C ALA A 76 -3.92 20.88 -19.87
N ARG A 77 -3.79 19.59 -20.13
CA ARG A 77 -4.89 18.62 -20.12
C ARG A 77 -4.43 17.21 -19.77
N ILE A 78 -5.38 16.37 -19.41
CA ILE A 78 -5.19 14.93 -19.29
C ILE A 78 -5.95 14.19 -20.40
N ARG A 79 -5.38 13.08 -20.88
CA ARG A 79 -6.09 12.09 -21.68
C ARG A 79 -6.45 10.92 -20.79
N VAL A 80 -7.66 10.43 -20.91
CA VAL A 80 -8.13 9.31 -20.12
C VAL A 80 -8.81 8.25 -20.99
N GLU A 81 -8.71 7.02 -20.52
CA GLU A 81 -9.51 5.91 -20.99
C GLU A 81 -10.58 5.60 -19.92
N VAL A 82 -11.83 5.41 -20.35
CA VAL A 82 -12.94 5.00 -19.51
C VAL A 82 -13.38 3.61 -19.93
N ARG A 83 -13.25 2.64 -19.05
CA ARG A 83 -13.61 1.25 -19.30
C ARG A 83 -14.69 0.76 -18.35
N PRO A 84 -15.87 0.34 -18.85
CA PRO A 84 -16.88 -0.33 -18.05
C PRO A 84 -16.51 -1.80 -17.81
N PHE A 85 -16.95 -2.34 -16.67
CA PHE A 85 -16.79 -3.73 -16.25
C PHE A 85 -18.14 -4.31 -15.83
N ALA A 86 -18.39 -5.53 -16.26
CA ALA A 86 -19.53 -6.32 -15.83
C ALA A 86 -19.30 -6.94 -14.44
N PRO A 87 -20.37 -7.35 -13.74
CA PRO A 87 -20.25 -8.11 -12.49
C PRO A 87 -19.33 -9.32 -12.65
N GLY A 88 -18.43 -9.50 -11.69
CA GLY A 88 -17.46 -10.60 -11.70
C GLY A 88 -16.29 -10.44 -12.68
N GLU A 89 -16.25 -9.36 -13.49
CA GLU A 89 -15.14 -9.11 -14.41
C GLU A 89 -13.89 -8.64 -13.64
N THR A 90 -12.72 -9.14 -14.07
CA THR A 90 -11.44 -8.72 -13.48
C THR A 90 -10.97 -7.41 -14.09
N VAL A 91 -10.65 -6.45 -13.23
CA VAL A 91 -10.10 -5.15 -13.65
C VAL A 91 -8.61 -5.32 -13.99
N PRO A 92 -8.20 -5.13 -15.27
CA PRO A 92 -6.79 -5.19 -15.65
C PRO A 92 -5.98 -4.11 -14.95
N GLY A 93 -4.77 -4.44 -14.51
CA GLY A 93 -3.93 -3.50 -13.76
C GLY A 93 -4.38 -3.23 -12.33
N SER A 94 -5.51 -3.79 -11.90
CA SER A 94 -5.85 -3.85 -10.48
C SER A 94 -4.86 -4.81 -9.81
N THR A 95 -3.66 -4.30 -9.50
CA THR A 95 -2.78 -4.98 -8.56
C THR A 95 -3.60 -5.33 -7.31
N ALA A 96 -3.34 -6.47 -6.71
CA ALA A 96 -3.93 -6.81 -5.43
C ALA A 96 -3.78 -5.59 -4.51
N ARG A 97 -4.84 -5.27 -3.74
CA ARG A 97 -4.76 -4.17 -2.77
C ARG A 97 -3.47 -4.35 -1.98
N PRO A 98 -2.58 -3.33 -1.91
CA PRO A 98 -1.32 -3.52 -1.21
C PRO A 98 -1.63 -3.90 0.23
N GLU A 99 -0.88 -4.85 0.74
CA GLU A 99 -1.06 -5.36 2.08
C GLU A 99 -0.02 -4.77 3.00
N LEU A 100 -0.46 -4.22 4.14
CA LEU A 100 0.42 -3.86 5.25
C LEU A 100 0.30 -4.93 6.33
N VAL A 101 1.35 -5.71 6.51
CA VAL A 101 1.46 -6.72 7.56
C VAL A 101 2.16 -6.11 8.76
N VAL A 102 1.44 -5.94 9.85
CA VAL A 102 1.95 -5.36 11.10
C VAL A 102 2.17 -6.48 12.11
N ILE A 103 3.42 -6.69 12.50
CA ILE A 103 3.78 -7.71 13.51
C ILE A 103 3.96 -7.00 14.85
N GLY A 104 2.99 -7.19 15.74
CA GLY A 104 2.93 -6.55 17.06
C GLY A 104 1.57 -5.91 17.35
N THR A 105 1.34 -5.51 18.62
CA THR A 105 0.06 -4.98 19.11
C THR A 105 0.19 -3.65 19.85
N GLY A 106 1.40 -3.12 20.00
CA GLY A 106 1.67 -1.87 20.72
C GLY A 106 1.09 -0.61 20.05
N PRO A 107 1.26 0.58 20.67
CA PRO A 107 0.74 1.84 20.13
C PRO A 107 1.13 2.12 18.68
N VAL A 108 2.39 1.85 18.29
CA VAL A 108 2.87 2.02 16.91
C VAL A 108 2.14 1.07 15.95
N ALA A 109 1.92 -0.19 16.35
CA ALA A 109 1.18 -1.15 15.53
C ALA A 109 -0.26 -0.69 15.27
N ARG A 110 -0.93 -0.15 16.30
CA ARG A 110 -2.27 0.42 16.15
C ARG A 110 -2.30 1.65 15.24
N ALA A 111 -1.31 2.52 15.36
CA ALA A 111 -1.19 3.69 14.49
C ALA A 111 -0.93 3.29 13.03
N LEU A 112 -0.04 2.30 12.79
CA LEU A 112 0.21 1.72 11.47
C LEU A 112 -1.07 1.17 10.83
N ALA A 113 -1.88 0.41 11.58
CA ALA A 113 -3.13 -0.14 11.09
C ALA A 113 -4.10 0.97 10.65
N ARG A 114 -4.28 2.02 11.47
CA ARG A 114 -5.17 3.16 11.16
C ARG A 114 -4.72 3.93 9.93
N ILE A 115 -3.44 4.33 9.88
CA ILE A 115 -2.90 5.11 8.75
C ILE A 115 -2.90 4.26 7.47
N GLY A 116 -2.53 2.99 7.56
CA GLY A 116 -2.56 2.07 6.43
C GLY A 116 -3.95 1.92 5.81
N LYS A 117 -5.00 1.83 6.64
CA LYS A 117 -6.41 1.84 6.16
C LYS A 117 -6.75 3.10 5.38
N VAL A 118 -6.41 4.28 5.92
CA VAL A 118 -6.64 5.57 5.24
C VAL A 118 -5.97 5.61 3.87
N LEU A 119 -4.78 5.03 3.75
CA LEU A 119 -4.02 4.94 2.50
C LEU A 119 -4.45 3.79 1.58
N GLY A 120 -5.48 3.05 1.96
CA GLY A 120 -6.06 1.99 1.14
C GLY A 120 -5.32 0.65 1.19
N PHE A 121 -4.43 0.41 2.17
CA PHE A 121 -3.86 -0.91 2.38
C PHE A 121 -4.89 -1.88 2.96
N SER A 122 -4.76 -3.15 2.60
CA SER A 122 -5.32 -4.26 3.39
C SER A 122 -4.45 -4.44 4.62
N ILE A 123 -5.03 -4.54 5.80
CA ILE A 123 -4.31 -4.61 7.07
C ILE A 123 -4.38 -6.02 7.63
N ARG A 124 -3.21 -6.66 7.73
CA ARG A 124 -3.06 -7.91 8.48
C ARG A 124 -2.25 -7.63 9.73
N VAL A 125 -2.81 -7.93 10.90
CA VAL A 125 -2.10 -7.84 12.18
C VAL A 125 -1.68 -9.23 12.62
N VAL A 126 -0.39 -9.37 12.96
CA VAL A 126 0.18 -10.61 13.49
C VAL A 126 0.61 -10.36 14.94
N SER A 127 0.11 -11.17 15.86
CA SER A 127 0.37 -11.02 17.29
C SER A 127 0.78 -12.32 17.95
N VAL A 128 1.53 -12.20 19.06
CA VAL A 128 1.78 -13.29 19.99
C VAL A 128 0.76 -13.16 21.11
N GLY A 129 -0.39 -13.81 20.96
CA GLY A 129 -1.54 -13.67 21.88
C GLY A 129 -2.64 -12.76 21.33
N PRO A 130 -3.69 -12.51 22.14
CA PRO A 130 -4.83 -11.68 21.71
C PRO A 130 -4.40 -10.28 21.26
N SER A 131 -5.03 -9.75 20.21
CA SER A 131 -4.77 -8.42 19.66
C SER A 131 -5.97 -7.52 19.88
N ASP A 132 -5.72 -6.27 20.24
CA ASP A 132 -6.66 -5.15 20.30
C ASP A 132 -6.46 -4.16 19.14
N ALA A 133 -5.85 -4.62 18.05
CA ALA A 133 -5.64 -3.80 16.86
C ALA A 133 -6.98 -3.28 16.31
N PRO A 134 -7.08 -1.98 15.96
CA PRO A 134 -8.31 -1.42 15.45
C PRO A 134 -8.60 -1.96 14.05
N ASP A 135 -9.72 -2.67 13.91
CA ASP A 135 -10.34 -3.09 12.66
C ASP A 135 -9.36 -3.62 11.58
N PRO A 136 -8.55 -4.67 11.86
CA PRO A 136 -7.73 -5.29 10.82
C PRO A 136 -8.63 -6.07 9.84
N ASP A 137 -8.20 -6.17 8.58
CA ASP A 137 -8.88 -7.04 7.62
C ASP A 137 -8.62 -8.52 7.94
N GLU A 138 -7.46 -8.80 8.56
CA GLU A 138 -7.11 -10.13 9.05
C GLU A 138 -6.29 -10.03 10.36
N ASN A 139 -6.61 -10.85 11.33
CA ASN A 139 -5.87 -10.98 12.58
C ASN A 139 -5.30 -12.40 12.70
N VAL A 140 -3.97 -12.51 12.76
CA VAL A 140 -3.26 -13.79 12.84
C VAL A 140 -2.56 -13.88 14.18
N VAL A 141 -2.91 -14.88 14.98
CA VAL A 141 -2.25 -15.17 16.25
C VAL A 141 -1.21 -16.26 16.04
N VAL A 142 0.03 -15.98 16.42
CA VAL A 142 1.15 -16.92 16.35
C VAL A 142 1.70 -17.19 17.74
N ARG A 143 2.26 -18.37 17.98
CA ARG A 143 2.89 -18.76 19.25
C ARG A 143 4.40 -18.55 19.21
N SER A 144 4.99 -18.54 18.01
CA SER A 144 6.41 -18.35 17.80
C SER A 144 6.67 -17.74 16.42
N ALA A 145 7.87 -17.20 16.23
CA ALA A 145 8.29 -16.69 14.93
C ALA A 145 8.25 -17.77 13.82
N ALA A 146 8.49 -19.04 14.15
CA ALA A 146 8.45 -20.13 13.18
C ALA A 146 7.08 -20.26 12.47
N GLU A 147 5.99 -19.87 13.12
CA GLU A 147 4.66 -19.91 12.52
C GLU A 147 4.44 -18.85 11.43
N LEU A 148 5.32 -17.84 11.34
CA LEU A 148 5.30 -16.85 10.27
C LEU A 148 5.56 -17.46 8.88
N THR A 149 6.13 -18.64 8.79
CA THR A 149 6.26 -19.41 7.53
C THR A 149 4.91 -19.71 6.87
N ARG A 150 3.81 -19.64 7.62
CA ARG A 150 2.45 -19.84 7.10
C ARG A 150 1.90 -18.59 6.41
N LEU A 151 2.52 -17.42 6.63
CA LEU A 151 2.11 -16.18 5.98
C LEU A 151 2.51 -16.24 4.50
N ARG A 152 1.52 -16.12 3.63
CA ARG A 152 1.76 -16.02 2.19
C ARG A 152 2.00 -14.56 1.85
N LEU A 153 3.26 -14.15 1.85
CA LEU A 153 3.70 -12.79 1.56
C LEU A 153 4.24 -12.72 0.13
N GLY A 154 3.66 -11.85 -0.68
CA GLY A 154 4.05 -11.62 -2.07
C GLY A 154 4.60 -10.21 -2.30
N THR A 155 4.76 -9.85 -3.57
CA THR A 155 5.32 -8.57 -4.02
C THR A 155 4.47 -7.34 -3.66
N GLU A 156 3.23 -7.52 -3.24
CA GLU A 156 2.34 -6.46 -2.73
C GLU A 156 2.21 -6.48 -1.20
N SER A 157 3.00 -7.29 -0.48
CA SER A 157 2.99 -7.38 0.98
C SER A 157 4.16 -6.56 1.56
N TYR A 158 3.86 -5.57 2.37
CA TYR A 158 4.83 -4.69 3.05
C TYR A 158 4.76 -4.99 4.54
N VAL A 159 5.87 -5.38 5.13
CA VAL A 159 5.91 -5.89 6.51
C VAL A 159 6.55 -4.87 7.44
N VAL A 160 5.93 -4.60 8.58
CA VAL A 160 6.51 -3.79 9.67
C VAL A 160 6.47 -4.59 10.97
N ILE A 161 7.65 -4.90 11.51
CA ILE A 161 7.82 -5.51 12.82
C ILE A 161 7.84 -4.36 13.85
N ALA A 162 6.70 -4.18 14.54
CA ALA A 162 6.46 -3.12 15.51
C ALA A 162 6.41 -3.65 16.96
N GLY A 163 6.96 -4.84 17.20
CA GLY A 163 7.07 -5.46 18.52
C GLY A 163 8.29 -4.97 19.30
N HIS A 164 8.21 -5.09 20.63
CA HIS A 164 9.33 -4.76 21.53
C HIS A 164 10.19 -5.98 21.90
N ASP A 165 9.73 -7.20 21.63
CA ASP A 165 10.49 -8.42 21.83
C ASP A 165 11.58 -8.54 20.77
N ARG A 166 12.83 -8.35 21.21
CA ARG A 166 13.99 -8.35 20.32
C ARG A 166 14.27 -9.74 19.75
N GLU A 167 14.16 -10.79 20.56
CA GLU A 167 14.45 -12.15 20.14
C GLU A 167 13.43 -12.62 19.11
N PHE A 168 12.14 -12.39 19.39
CA PHE A 168 11.07 -12.66 18.43
C PHE A 168 11.26 -11.87 17.12
N SER A 169 11.57 -10.56 17.22
CA SER A 169 11.73 -9.68 16.04
C SER A 169 12.88 -10.12 15.14
N GLN A 170 14.01 -10.53 15.72
CA GLN A 170 15.15 -11.06 14.97
C GLN A 170 14.82 -12.41 14.32
N ALA A 171 14.16 -13.31 15.05
CA ALA A 171 13.74 -14.59 14.51
C ALA A 171 12.69 -14.41 13.40
N ALA A 172 11.74 -13.50 13.58
CA ALA A 172 10.75 -13.13 12.57
C ALA A 172 11.42 -12.62 11.29
N LEU A 173 12.36 -11.68 11.41
CA LEU A 173 13.06 -11.12 10.25
C LEU A 173 13.77 -12.20 9.42
N ARG A 174 14.44 -13.17 10.06
CA ARG A 174 15.10 -14.30 9.37
C ARG A 174 14.13 -15.10 8.51
N ILE A 175 12.91 -15.32 8.99
CA ILE A 175 11.86 -16.05 8.27
C ILE A 175 11.29 -15.20 7.14
N LEU A 176 11.00 -13.93 7.41
CA LEU A 176 10.41 -13.01 6.45
C LEU A 176 11.33 -12.72 5.26
N LEU A 177 12.65 -12.80 5.45
CA LEU A 177 13.64 -12.69 4.37
C LEU A 177 13.50 -13.77 3.30
N LEU A 178 12.85 -14.89 3.61
CA LEU A 178 12.55 -15.97 2.64
C LEU A 178 11.33 -15.66 1.77
N SER A 179 10.58 -14.61 2.06
CA SER A 179 9.39 -14.19 1.28
C SER A 179 9.76 -13.23 0.15
N ASP A 180 8.78 -12.98 -0.73
CA ASP A 180 8.92 -12.01 -1.83
C ASP A 180 8.48 -10.57 -1.43
N ALA A 181 8.23 -10.32 -0.14
CA ALA A 181 7.85 -9.01 0.35
C ALA A 181 8.94 -7.97 0.03
N PRO A 182 8.62 -6.86 -0.66
CA PRO A 182 9.63 -5.88 -1.09
C PRO A 182 10.14 -4.98 0.04
N TYR A 183 9.44 -4.96 1.17
CA TYR A 183 9.76 -4.12 2.33
C TYR A 183 9.62 -4.92 3.63
N LEU A 184 10.70 -4.94 4.39
CA LEU A 184 10.77 -5.56 5.72
C LEU A 184 11.27 -4.52 6.72
N GLY A 185 10.36 -3.75 7.31
CA GLY A 185 10.68 -2.75 8.32
C GLY A 185 10.78 -3.37 9.71
N MET A 186 11.80 -2.99 10.48
CA MET A 186 11.91 -3.43 11.87
C MET A 186 12.16 -2.22 12.79
N MET A 187 11.33 -2.10 13.80
CA MET A 187 11.56 -1.12 14.88
C MET A 187 12.82 -1.47 15.67
N GLY A 188 13.57 -0.45 16.05
CA GLY A 188 14.77 -0.58 16.85
C GLY A 188 15.69 0.62 16.67
N SER A 189 16.50 0.94 17.68
CA SER A 189 17.50 1.98 17.54
C SER A 189 18.71 1.46 16.72
N ARG A 190 19.40 2.35 16.02
CA ARG A 190 20.64 2.02 15.27
C ARG A 190 21.65 1.23 16.13
N ARG A 191 21.74 1.53 17.42
CA ARG A 191 22.61 0.82 18.38
C ARG A 191 22.21 -0.64 18.56
N HIS A 192 20.90 -0.96 18.55
CA HIS A 192 20.38 -2.30 18.78
C HIS A 192 20.27 -3.14 17.52
N THR A 193 20.24 -2.52 16.36
CA THR A 193 20.03 -3.19 15.06
C THR A 193 21.31 -3.22 14.19
N GLY A 194 22.33 -2.43 14.55
CA GLY A 194 23.54 -2.30 13.74
C GLY A 194 24.31 -3.59 13.50
N GLY A 195 24.34 -4.50 14.47
CA GLY A 195 24.99 -5.81 14.30
C GLY A 195 24.13 -6.88 13.65
N LEU A 196 22.80 -6.68 13.61
CA LEU A 196 21.88 -7.70 13.09
C LEU A 196 22.06 -7.99 11.60
N LEU A 197 22.23 -6.95 10.79
CA LEU A 197 22.44 -7.12 9.35
C LEU A 197 23.77 -7.80 9.06
N ASP A 198 24.80 -7.51 9.84
CA ASP A 198 26.11 -8.18 9.72
C ASP A 198 26.03 -9.65 10.15
N GLU A 199 25.30 -9.96 11.23
CA GLU A 199 25.04 -11.34 11.64
C GLU A 199 24.28 -12.12 10.54
N LEU A 200 23.29 -11.50 9.91
CA LEU A 200 22.52 -12.11 8.82
C LEU A 200 23.39 -12.35 7.59
N ARG A 201 24.29 -11.41 7.27
CA ARG A 201 25.25 -11.55 6.17
C ARG A 201 26.21 -12.71 6.42
N VAL A 202 26.76 -12.80 7.64
CA VAL A 202 27.60 -13.93 8.07
C VAL A 202 26.86 -15.26 8.02
N ALA A 203 25.57 -15.24 8.32
CA ALA A 203 24.68 -16.42 8.19
C ALA A 203 24.32 -16.79 6.75
N GLY A 204 24.89 -16.10 5.74
CA GLY A 204 24.70 -16.42 4.31
C GLY A 204 23.51 -15.75 3.63
N ILE A 205 22.87 -14.77 4.27
CA ILE A 205 21.80 -13.98 3.62
C ILE A 205 22.43 -13.02 2.62
N SER A 206 21.95 -13.04 1.38
CA SER A 206 22.48 -12.20 0.31
C SER A 206 22.23 -10.70 0.54
N ASP A 207 23.13 -9.84 0.03
CA ASP A 207 22.95 -8.39 0.10
C ASP A 207 21.66 -7.93 -0.62
N HIS A 208 21.26 -8.63 -1.68
CA HIS A 208 19.98 -8.37 -2.35
C HIS A 208 18.78 -8.59 -1.41
N ALA A 209 18.79 -9.68 -0.63
CA ALA A 209 17.75 -9.92 0.35
C ALA A 209 17.79 -8.89 1.49
N LEU A 210 18.99 -8.54 1.95
CA LEU A 210 19.19 -7.55 3.02
C LEU A 210 18.81 -6.13 2.61
N ALA A 211 18.90 -5.77 1.32
CA ALA A 211 18.49 -4.47 0.80
C ALA A 211 16.99 -4.15 1.03
N ARG A 212 16.16 -5.19 1.28
CA ARG A 212 14.74 -5.03 1.61
C ARG A 212 14.50 -4.75 3.09
N VAL A 213 15.55 -4.83 3.93
CA VAL A 213 15.45 -4.64 5.37
C VAL A 213 15.73 -3.19 5.73
N HIS A 214 14.74 -2.56 6.35
CA HIS A 214 14.79 -1.17 6.79
C HIS A 214 14.76 -1.11 8.31
N THR A 215 15.92 -0.84 8.92
CA THR A 215 16.06 -0.73 10.36
C THR A 215 17.10 0.36 10.73
N PRO A 216 16.72 1.37 11.54
CA PRO A 216 15.39 1.67 12.05
C PRO A 216 14.34 1.83 10.96
N VAL A 217 13.08 1.41 11.24
CA VAL A 217 11.97 1.54 10.31
C VAL A 217 11.60 2.99 10.05
N GLY A 218 11.29 3.34 8.80
CA GLY A 218 10.75 4.63 8.42
C GLY A 218 11.76 5.63 7.88
N LEU A 219 11.26 6.79 7.47
CA LEU A 219 12.06 7.95 7.08
C LEU A 219 12.52 8.70 8.34
N ASP A 220 13.68 9.32 8.29
CA ASP A 220 14.19 10.15 9.39
C ASP A 220 13.48 11.52 9.40
N ILE A 221 12.36 11.59 10.09
CA ILE A 221 11.57 12.80 10.26
C ILE A 221 11.61 13.32 11.71
N GLY A 222 12.45 12.73 12.57
CA GLY A 222 12.55 13.11 13.99
C GLY A 222 11.33 12.69 14.82
N ALA A 223 10.61 11.63 14.44
CA ALA A 223 9.36 11.17 15.02
C ALA A 223 9.49 10.68 16.48
N PRO A 224 8.91 11.36 17.51
CA PRO A 224 8.97 10.94 18.90
C PRO A 224 7.73 10.16 19.35
N THR A 225 6.57 10.32 18.69
CA THR A 225 5.30 9.69 19.10
C THR A 225 5.01 8.43 18.29
N PRO A 226 4.18 7.50 18.80
CA PRO A 226 3.78 6.31 18.07
C PRO A 226 3.16 6.62 16.71
N GLU A 227 2.35 7.66 16.63
CA GLU A 227 1.68 8.11 15.40
C GLU A 227 2.68 8.65 14.38
N GLU A 228 3.66 9.43 14.81
CA GLU A 228 4.72 9.97 13.93
C GLU A 228 5.67 8.87 13.47
N ILE A 229 6.01 7.90 14.34
CA ILE A 229 6.79 6.72 13.96
C ILE A 229 6.03 5.90 12.90
N ALA A 230 4.73 5.71 13.09
CA ALA A 230 3.89 5.01 12.11
C ALA A 230 3.80 5.78 10.79
N LEU A 231 3.67 7.11 10.84
CA LEU A 231 3.71 7.97 9.65
C LEU A 231 5.04 7.84 8.91
N ALA A 232 6.17 7.92 9.61
CA ALA A 232 7.51 7.75 9.04
C ALA A 232 7.66 6.38 8.35
N ALA A 233 7.19 5.31 9.01
CA ALA A 233 7.25 3.95 8.49
C ALA A 233 6.39 3.79 7.22
N ILE A 234 5.16 4.26 7.24
CA ILE A 234 4.25 4.15 6.09
C ILE A 234 4.71 5.05 4.93
N ALA A 235 5.20 6.25 5.19
CA ALA A 235 5.78 7.10 4.15
C ALA A 235 6.93 6.40 3.43
N HIS A 236 7.78 5.68 4.16
CA HIS A 236 8.85 4.87 3.59
C HIS A 236 8.31 3.68 2.78
N VAL A 237 7.30 2.97 3.28
CA VAL A 237 6.61 1.91 2.53
C VAL A 237 6.05 2.45 1.20
N VAL A 238 5.40 3.61 1.23
CA VAL A 238 4.86 4.25 0.02
C VAL A 238 5.99 4.64 -0.94
N ALA A 239 7.10 5.18 -0.43
CA ALA A 239 8.27 5.52 -1.26
C ALA A 239 8.82 4.27 -1.97
N VAL A 240 9.08 3.19 -1.24
CA VAL A 240 9.54 1.91 -1.83
C VAL A 240 8.56 1.37 -2.86
N ARG A 241 7.26 1.34 -2.53
CA ARG A 241 6.21 0.91 -3.45
C ARG A 241 6.17 1.72 -4.75
N ARG A 242 6.52 3.00 -4.68
CA ARG A 242 6.56 3.92 -5.83
C ARG A 242 7.94 4.02 -6.49
N GLY A 243 8.92 3.22 -6.05
CA GLY A 243 10.29 3.27 -6.56
C GLY A 243 11.00 4.60 -6.24
N ARG A 244 10.67 5.21 -5.09
CA ARG A 244 11.24 6.48 -4.61
C ARG A 244 12.06 6.25 -3.34
N ASN A 245 12.97 7.19 -3.04
CA ASN A 245 13.82 7.15 -1.85
C ASN A 245 13.28 7.99 -0.67
N GLY A 246 12.15 8.68 -0.84
CA GLY A 246 11.57 9.54 0.18
C GLY A 246 12.25 10.90 0.35
N SER A 247 13.09 11.32 -0.58
CA SER A 247 13.68 12.68 -0.58
C SER A 247 12.61 13.75 -0.80
N PRO A 248 12.84 15.00 -0.32
CA PRO A 248 11.97 16.13 -0.64
C PRO A 248 11.82 16.30 -2.15
N LEU A 249 10.64 16.79 -2.56
CA LEU A 249 10.40 17.17 -3.96
C LEU A 249 11.28 18.40 -4.26
N ALA A 250 12.00 18.34 -5.40
CA ALA A 250 12.84 19.43 -5.88
C ALA A 250 12.00 20.47 -6.62
#